data_4a25cc0ee664e8a3408a8237447e5e07
#
_entry.id   4a25cc0ee664e8a3408a8237447e5e07
#
_cell.length_a   1.000
_cell.length_b   1.000
_cell.length_c   1.000
_cell.angle_alpha   90.00
_cell.angle_beta   90.00
_cell.angle_gamma   90.00
#
_symmetry.space_group_name_H-M   'P 1'
#
loop_
_entity.id
_entity.type
_entity.pdbx_description
1 polymer ?
#
loop_
_entity_poly.entity_id
_entity_poly.type
_entity_poly.pdbx_seq_one_letter_code
_entity_poly.pdbx_strand_id
1 'polypeptide(L)'
;MYNIHSHYEHIFSFLKTVVKDPVLLSFYPFGSTKFENVEYMHCNGDGTSPVIVCYDQEPILDSCVETFRQVKQMYSPGGDRSIILLNTETNSKIKNKLLEEFKFGDCSCFFHIFAAADWYRGYQHCVELIDPSKRKIKKKYITFNRITGNSRAYRSLFVAELDKNNLIEHGHVSYSDTCPEHGHYSTSIHEIIEKHNVSTEYVLACKTILDSITFPLRIDFKDTALIPNGSQTLNAIPEMMESFLHVVTETCFWETKDHLTEKIFKPIVARQPFVLLGCANNLKYLKNYGFKTFDSWWDESYDKIQDPVERIQAVVKIIKDICAMPEDELEATLRGMQYVLNYNYNLFYSKEFVQREWNNLKQSLTQAVVQHPPRSPGGTPILDHLYISLDNTPAEYQTGISV
;
A
#
# COMPACT_ATOMS: atom_id res chain seq x y z
N MET A 1 22.34 -7.12 2.03
CA MET A 1 21.42 -6.04 1.58
C MET A 1 20.29 -6.74 0.86
N TYR A 2 19.06 -6.65 1.36
CA TYR A 2 17.93 -7.32 0.76
C TYR A 2 17.63 -6.62 -0.58
N ASN A 3 17.55 -7.39 -1.65
CA ASN A 3 17.30 -6.87 -2.99
C ASN A 3 15.89 -7.32 -3.41
N ILE A 4 15.02 -6.40 -3.77
CA ILE A 4 13.66 -6.69 -4.22
C ILE A 4 13.64 -7.61 -5.46
N HIS A 5 14.69 -7.57 -6.29
CA HIS A 5 14.86 -8.52 -7.39
C HIS A 5 14.85 -9.97 -6.90
N SER A 6 15.31 -10.26 -5.67
CA SER A 6 15.27 -11.61 -5.12
C SER A 6 13.85 -12.14 -4.93
N HIS A 7 12.85 -11.28 -4.73
CA HIS A 7 11.45 -11.70 -4.64
C HIS A 7 10.93 -12.18 -5.98
N TYR A 8 11.19 -11.40 -7.03
CA TYR A 8 10.79 -11.78 -8.39
C TYR A 8 11.50 -13.05 -8.83
N GLU A 9 12.77 -13.24 -8.47
CA GLU A 9 13.49 -14.49 -8.71
C GLU A 9 12.86 -15.69 -7.97
N HIS A 10 12.41 -15.50 -6.73
CA HIS A 10 11.70 -16.53 -5.98
C HIS A 10 10.33 -16.86 -6.60
N ILE A 11 9.57 -15.83 -6.99
CA ILE A 11 8.29 -15.99 -7.70
C ILE A 11 8.53 -16.75 -9.00
N PHE A 12 9.52 -16.34 -9.79
CA PHE A 12 9.85 -17.02 -11.04
C PHE A 12 10.30 -18.45 -10.86
N SER A 13 11.15 -18.72 -9.85
CA SER A 13 11.59 -20.07 -9.53
C SER A 13 10.42 -20.97 -9.14
N PHE A 14 9.44 -20.42 -8.40
CA PHE A 14 8.22 -21.15 -8.10
C PHE A 14 7.38 -21.39 -9.36
N LEU A 15 7.18 -20.39 -10.20
CA LEU A 15 6.40 -20.53 -11.44
C LEU A 15 6.94 -21.64 -12.35
N LYS A 16 8.25 -21.84 -12.42
CA LYS A 16 8.86 -22.96 -13.16
C LYS A 16 8.49 -24.34 -12.63
N THR A 17 8.01 -24.43 -11.39
CA THR A 17 7.48 -25.68 -10.84
C THR A 17 5.99 -25.89 -11.13
N VAL A 18 5.31 -24.85 -11.64
CA VAL A 18 3.87 -24.82 -11.88
C VAL A 18 3.57 -24.95 -13.37
N VAL A 19 4.36 -24.28 -14.21
CA VAL A 19 4.12 -24.22 -15.65
C VAL A 19 5.45 -24.20 -16.42
N LYS A 20 5.41 -24.79 -17.60
CA LYS A 20 6.56 -24.81 -18.54
C LYS A 20 6.85 -23.41 -19.03
N ASP A 21 8.12 -23.01 -19.03
CA ASP A 21 8.64 -21.77 -19.60
C ASP A 21 7.84 -20.48 -19.26
N PRO A 22 7.56 -20.18 -17.98
CA PRO A 22 6.80 -19.00 -17.61
C PRO A 22 7.52 -17.71 -18.03
N VAL A 23 6.76 -16.66 -18.32
CA VAL A 23 7.29 -15.31 -18.53
C VAL A 23 6.89 -14.43 -17.35
N LEU A 24 7.85 -13.77 -16.74
CA LEU A 24 7.66 -12.82 -15.66
C LEU A 24 8.09 -11.42 -16.10
N LEU A 25 7.20 -10.47 -15.98
CA LEU A 25 7.45 -9.06 -16.22
C LEU A 25 7.36 -8.27 -14.92
N SER A 26 8.30 -7.38 -14.70
CA SER A 26 8.28 -6.41 -13.61
C SER A 26 8.46 -5.00 -14.14
N PHE A 27 8.31 -3.99 -13.30
CA PHE A 27 8.56 -2.59 -13.66
C PHE A 27 9.78 -2.07 -12.93
N TYR A 28 10.65 -1.34 -13.66
CA TYR A 28 11.84 -0.70 -13.13
C TYR A 28 11.96 0.75 -13.66
N PRO A 29 12.36 1.74 -12.85
CA PRO A 29 12.59 1.63 -11.39
C PRO A 29 11.31 1.32 -10.62
N PHE A 30 11.47 0.81 -9.39
CA PHE A 30 10.33 0.50 -8.53
C PHE A 30 9.40 1.70 -8.38
N GLY A 31 8.08 1.43 -8.36
CA GLY A 31 7.06 2.47 -8.40
C GLY A 31 6.74 2.97 -9.81
N SER A 32 7.41 2.45 -10.84
CA SER A 32 7.03 2.75 -12.23
C SER A 32 5.71 2.10 -12.60
N THR A 33 4.93 2.83 -13.39
CA THR A 33 3.65 2.35 -13.95
C THR A 33 3.62 2.47 -15.47
N LYS A 34 4.72 2.88 -16.09
CA LYS A 34 4.82 3.11 -17.52
C LYS A 34 5.32 1.87 -18.25
N PHE A 35 4.71 1.57 -19.39
CA PHE A 35 5.07 0.41 -20.21
C PHE A 35 6.55 0.39 -20.63
N GLU A 36 7.14 1.53 -20.92
CA GLU A 36 8.56 1.66 -21.29
C GLU A 36 9.53 1.18 -20.19
N ASN A 37 9.05 1.07 -18.98
CA ASN A 37 9.80 0.60 -17.82
C ASN A 37 9.54 -0.88 -17.48
N VAL A 38 8.94 -1.64 -18.40
CA VAL A 38 8.78 -3.08 -18.23
C VAL A 38 10.12 -3.76 -18.44
N GLU A 39 10.56 -4.50 -17.43
CA GLU A 39 11.72 -5.37 -17.49
C GLU A 39 11.30 -6.83 -17.60
N TYR A 40 12.03 -7.56 -18.40
CA TYR A 40 11.92 -9.00 -18.49
C TYR A 40 12.80 -9.65 -17.43
N MET A 41 12.20 -10.40 -16.53
CA MET A 41 13.04 -11.19 -15.64
C MET A 41 13.51 -12.49 -16.30
N HIS A 42 12.71 -13.10 -17.21
CA HIS A 42 13.11 -14.24 -18.03
C HIS A 42 12.16 -14.40 -19.22
N CYS A 43 12.70 -14.60 -20.42
CA CYS A 43 11.96 -14.78 -21.66
C CYS A 43 12.63 -15.81 -22.57
N ASN A 44 12.36 -17.07 -22.36
CA ASN A 44 12.68 -18.11 -23.34
C ASN A 44 11.45 -18.92 -23.73
N GLY A 45 10.25 -18.34 -23.56
CA GLY A 45 9.00 -19.05 -23.81
C GLY A 45 8.72 -19.23 -25.30
N ASP A 46 8.17 -20.38 -25.66
CA ASP A 46 7.69 -20.74 -26.99
C ASP A 46 6.46 -19.92 -27.47
N GLY A 47 6.11 -18.85 -26.74
CA GLY A 47 4.94 -18.01 -27.02
C GLY A 47 3.63 -18.55 -26.46
N THR A 48 3.60 -19.76 -25.90
CA THR A 48 2.38 -20.41 -25.41
C THR A 48 2.15 -20.22 -23.91
N SER A 49 3.22 -20.06 -23.15
CA SER A 49 3.16 -19.94 -21.69
C SER A 49 2.55 -18.62 -21.22
N PRO A 50 1.85 -18.62 -20.07
CA PRO A 50 1.25 -17.41 -19.54
C PRO A 50 2.31 -16.35 -19.21
N VAL A 51 1.93 -15.09 -19.33
CA VAL A 51 2.72 -13.95 -18.94
C VAL A 51 2.23 -13.46 -17.58
N ILE A 52 3.09 -13.49 -16.58
CA ILE A 52 2.80 -12.94 -15.26
C ILE A 52 3.35 -11.51 -15.20
N VAL A 53 2.47 -10.53 -15.01
CA VAL A 53 2.81 -9.12 -14.90
C VAL A 53 2.78 -8.72 -13.43
N CYS A 54 3.95 -8.44 -12.85
CA CYS A 54 4.08 -7.96 -11.48
C CYS A 54 3.75 -6.48 -11.41
N TYR A 55 2.51 -6.16 -11.13
CA TYR A 55 2.01 -4.81 -10.88
C TYR A 55 1.65 -4.65 -9.39
N ASP A 56 2.68 -4.68 -8.54
CA ASP A 56 2.59 -4.89 -7.10
C ASP A 56 3.11 -3.71 -6.26
N GLN A 57 3.73 -2.72 -6.91
CA GLN A 57 4.39 -1.60 -6.26
C GLN A 57 3.49 -0.36 -6.11
N GLU A 58 2.62 -0.14 -7.06
CA GLU A 58 1.73 1.01 -7.11
C GLU A 58 0.25 0.57 -7.21
N PRO A 59 -0.69 1.38 -6.74
CA PRO A 59 -2.11 1.07 -6.87
C PRO A 59 -2.55 1.08 -8.33
N ILE A 60 -3.52 0.24 -8.66
CA ILE A 60 -4.17 0.25 -9.96
C ILE A 60 -5.16 1.41 -10.00
N LEU A 61 -4.91 2.36 -10.90
CA LEU A 61 -5.69 3.56 -11.12
C LEU A 61 -6.15 3.62 -12.60
N ASP A 62 -7.06 4.52 -12.93
CA ASP A 62 -7.50 4.73 -14.33
C ASP A 62 -6.33 5.08 -15.27
N SER A 63 -5.27 5.69 -14.75
CA SER A 63 -4.04 5.96 -15.50
C SER A 63 -3.30 4.70 -15.97
N CYS A 64 -3.59 3.53 -15.40
CA CYS A 64 -2.95 2.25 -15.77
C CYS A 64 -3.52 1.64 -17.06
N VAL A 65 -4.67 2.13 -17.56
CA VAL A 65 -5.35 1.60 -18.76
C VAL A 65 -4.41 1.50 -19.95
N GLU A 66 -3.64 2.55 -20.21
CA GLU A 66 -2.73 2.59 -21.36
C GLU A 66 -1.60 1.57 -21.22
N THR A 67 -1.00 1.46 -20.04
CA THR A 67 0.03 0.45 -19.75
C THR A 67 -0.50 -0.96 -19.98
N PHE A 68 -1.69 -1.28 -19.50
CA PHE A 68 -2.29 -2.62 -19.69
C PHE A 68 -2.67 -2.90 -21.14
N ARG A 69 -3.11 -1.87 -21.89
CA ARG A 69 -3.34 -1.98 -23.34
C ARG A 69 -2.04 -2.34 -24.07
N GLN A 70 -0.96 -1.66 -23.77
CA GLN A 70 0.35 -1.91 -24.39
C GLN A 70 0.90 -3.29 -24.00
N VAL A 71 0.76 -3.71 -22.74
CA VAL A 71 1.11 -5.07 -22.31
C VAL A 71 0.33 -6.10 -23.13
N LYS A 72 -0.99 -5.92 -23.28
CA LYS A 72 -1.81 -6.83 -24.05
C LYS A 72 -1.40 -6.88 -25.52
N GLN A 73 -1.16 -5.73 -26.15
CA GLN A 73 -0.75 -5.64 -27.55
C GLN A 73 0.62 -6.32 -27.79
N MET A 74 1.55 -6.18 -26.86
CA MET A 74 2.88 -6.75 -26.98
C MET A 74 2.90 -8.27 -26.78
N TYR A 75 2.18 -8.77 -25.76
CA TYR A 75 2.34 -10.15 -25.29
C TYR A 75 1.19 -11.08 -25.67
N SER A 76 0.06 -10.55 -26.07
CA SER A 76 -1.11 -11.32 -26.52
C SER A 76 -1.91 -10.57 -27.61
N PRO A 77 -1.27 -10.19 -28.74
CA PRO A 77 -1.91 -9.36 -29.77
C PRO A 77 -3.14 -10.06 -30.40
N GLY A 78 -3.12 -11.36 -30.53
CA GLY A 78 -4.25 -12.17 -31.03
C GLY A 78 -5.24 -12.60 -29.93
N GLY A 79 -4.95 -12.27 -28.65
CA GLY A 79 -5.74 -12.73 -27.53
C GLY A 79 -5.57 -14.23 -27.21
N ASP A 80 -4.58 -14.86 -27.82
CA ASP A 80 -4.26 -16.28 -27.74
C ASP A 80 -3.38 -16.65 -26.54
N ARG A 81 -2.65 -15.69 -25.98
CA ARG A 81 -1.78 -15.90 -24.82
C ARG A 81 -2.44 -15.37 -23.55
N SER A 82 -2.40 -16.16 -22.49
CA SER A 82 -2.89 -15.77 -21.17
C SER A 82 -1.98 -14.74 -20.52
N ILE A 83 -2.56 -13.68 -19.96
CA ILE A 83 -1.85 -12.68 -19.15
C ILE A 83 -2.47 -12.68 -17.75
N ILE A 84 -1.64 -12.79 -16.72
CA ILE A 84 -2.05 -12.81 -15.31
C ILE A 84 -1.43 -11.60 -14.62
N LEU A 85 -2.25 -10.78 -13.98
CA LEU A 85 -1.81 -9.62 -13.23
C LEU A 85 -1.59 -10.00 -11.77
N LEU A 86 -0.32 -10.02 -11.34
CA LEU A 86 0.05 -10.10 -9.93
C LEU A 86 -0.03 -8.70 -9.33
N ASN A 87 -0.90 -8.52 -8.34
CA ASN A 87 -1.18 -7.21 -7.75
C ASN A 87 -1.45 -7.30 -6.24
N THR A 88 -1.55 -6.14 -5.58
CA THR A 88 -1.73 -6.01 -4.13
C THR A 88 -3.10 -5.49 -3.73
N GLU A 89 -4.07 -5.51 -4.63
CA GLU A 89 -5.41 -4.97 -4.38
C GLU A 89 -6.47 -6.07 -4.29
N THR A 90 -7.32 -5.98 -3.28
CA THR A 90 -8.59 -6.70 -3.22
C THR A 90 -9.75 -5.71 -3.19
N ASN A 91 -10.97 -6.17 -3.47
CA ASN A 91 -12.18 -5.34 -3.52
C ASN A 91 -12.08 -4.06 -4.38
N SER A 92 -11.20 -4.07 -5.38
CA SER A 92 -10.94 -2.91 -6.24
C SER A 92 -11.86 -2.92 -7.45
N LYS A 93 -12.80 -1.97 -7.52
CA LYS A 93 -13.70 -1.81 -8.67
C LYS A 93 -12.94 -1.47 -9.95
N ILE A 94 -11.94 -0.59 -9.86
CA ILE A 94 -11.11 -0.19 -11.01
C ILE A 94 -10.34 -1.40 -11.54
N LYS A 95 -9.67 -2.15 -10.65
CA LYS A 95 -8.96 -3.37 -11.03
C LYS A 95 -9.89 -4.36 -11.75
N ASN A 96 -11.03 -4.68 -11.15
CA ASN A 96 -11.97 -5.65 -11.70
C ASN A 96 -12.44 -5.25 -13.10
N LYS A 97 -12.79 -3.97 -13.31
CA LYS A 97 -13.15 -3.43 -14.62
C LYS A 97 -12.02 -3.62 -15.64
N LEU A 98 -10.77 -3.31 -15.27
CA LEU A 98 -9.63 -3.44 -16.18
C LEU A 98 -9.30 -4.90 -16.48
N LEU A 99 -9.36 -5.79 -15.49
CA LEU A 99 -9.16 -7.22 -15.70
C LEU A 99 -10.19 -7.80 -16.68
N GLU A 100 -11.46 -7.39 -16.55
CA GLU A 100 -12.52 -7.78 -17.47
C GLU A 100 -12.31 -7.22 -18.89
N GLU A 101 -11.99 -5.93 -19.00
CA GLU A 101 -11.75 -5.26 -20.29
C GLU A 101 -10.60 -5.89 -21.06
N PHE A 102 -9.49 -6.18 -20.38
CA PHE A 102 -8.31 -6.76 -21.01
C PHE A 102 -8.29 -8.28 -21.00
N LYS A 103 -9.24 -8.93 -20.31
CA LYS A 103 -9.29 -10.38 -20.11
C LYS A 103 -8.02 -10.93 -19.46
N PHE A 104 -7.53 -10.21 -18.45
CA PHE A 104 -6.39 -10.65 -17.64
C PHE A 104 -6.85 -11.55 -16.50
N GLY A 105 -6.03 -12.54 -16.16
CA GLY A 105 -6.17 -13.30 -14.92
C GLY A 105 -5.80 -12.43 -13.72
N ASP A 106 -6.42 -12.69 -12.57
CA ASP A 106 -6.14 -12.01 -11.31
C ASP A 106 -5.30 -12.90 -10.39
N CYS A 107 -4.22 -12.33 -9.86
CA CYS A 107 -3.47 -12.89 -8.76
C CYS A 107 -3.25 -11.78 -7.74
N SER A 108 -4.14 -11.68 -6.75
CA SER A 108 -4.03 -10.70 -5.68
C SER A 108 -3.26 -11.28 -4.50
N CYS A 109 -2.35 -10.50 -3.93
CA CYS A 109 -1.59 -10.87 -2.75
C CYS A 109 -1.31 -9.65 -1.86
N PHE A 110 -0.95 -9.89 -0.62
CA PHE A 110 -0.49 -8.85 0.30
C PHE A 110 1.01 -8.59 0.10
N PHE A 111 1.36 -8.16 -1.11
CA PHE A 111 2.75 -8.10 -1.55
C PHE A 111 3.57 -7.04 -0.83
N HIS A 112 2.98 -5.92 -0.43
CA HIS A 112 3.71 -4.89 0.33
C HIS A 112 4.31 -5.40 1.64
N ILE A 113 3.78 -6.48 2.19
CA ILE A 113 4.43 -7.17 3.31
C ILE A 113 5.79 -7.69 2.89
N PHE A 114 5.93 -8.29 1.70
CA PHE A 114 7.21 -8.82 1.26
C PHE A 114 8.21 -7.71 1.02
N ALA A 115 7.86 -6.70 0.22
CA ALA A 115 8.74 -5.59 -0.08
C ALA A 115 9.06 -4.74 1.16
N ALA A 116 8.05 -4.26 1.88
CA ALA A 116 8.24 -3.41 3.04
C ALA A 116 8.86 -4.16 4.22
N ALA A 117 8.47 -5.43 4.45
CA ALA A 117 9.04 -6.24 5.51
C ALA A 117 10.52 -6.49 5.30
N ASP A 118 10.93 -6.73 4.06
CA ASP A 118 12.33 -6.98 3.78
C ASP A 118 13.17 -5.72 3.92
N TRP A 119 12.63 -4.56 3.53
CA TRP A 119 13.30 -3.31 3.79
C TRP A 119 13.46 -3.04 5.28
N TYR A 120 12.37 -3.15 6.05
CA TYR A 120 12.43 -2.91 7.49
C TYR A 120 13.17 -4.00 8.24
N ARG A 121 13.11 -5.25 7.78
CA ARG A 121 13.93 -6.34 8.36
C ARG A 121 15.41 -6.14 8.09
N GLY A 122 15.77 -5.71 6.88
CA GLY A 122 17.16 -5.37 6.54
C GLY A 122 17.73 -4.23 7.40
N TYR A 123 16.86 -3.31 7.86
CA TYR A 123 17.25 -2.18 8.72
C TYR A 123 17.07 -2.45 10.21
N GLN A 124 16.49 -3.57 10.63
CA GLN A 124 16.24 -3.88 12.05
C GLN A 124 17.46 -3.73 12.94
N HIS A 125 18.66 -4.04 12.42
CA HIS A 125 19.93 -3.95 13.16
C HIS A 125 20.60 -2.58 13.08
N CYS A 126 20.08 -1.68 12.27
CA CYS A 126 20.68 -0.36 12.01
C CYS A 126 20.01 0.75 12.80
N VAL A 127 18.90 0.47 13.49
CA VAL A 127 18.07 1.46 14.18
C VAL A 127 17.84 1.05 15.60
N GLU A 128 18.37 1.85 16.54
CA GLU A 128 18.04 1.70 17.95
C GLU A 128 16.70 2.38 18.23
N LEU A 129 15.67 1.56 18.49
CA LEU A 129 14.33 2.01 18.85
C LEU A 129 14.16 2.03 20.37
N ILE A 130 13.73 3.17 20.91
CA ILE A 130 13.42 3.28 22.33
C ILE A 130 12.19 2.41 22.64
N ASP A 131 12.33 1.58 23.68
CA ASP A 131 11.20 0.79 24.19
C ASP A 131 10.01 1.69 24.53
N PRO A 132 8.79 1.34 24.07
CA PRO A 132 7.59 2.17 24.32
C PRO A 132 7.39 2.56 25.79
N SER A 133 7.73 1.66 26.72
CA SER A 133 7.62 1.93 28.17
C SER A 133 8.56 3.02 28.69
N LYS A 134 9.62 3.32 27.96
CA LYS A 134 10.69 4.27 28.31
C LYS A 134 10.61 5.58 27.53
N ARG A 135 9.66 5.69 26.58
CA ARG A 135 9.52 6.90 25.76
C ARG A 135 9.01 8.06 26.59
N LYS A 136 9.54 9.22 26.25
CA LYS A 136 9.06 10.52 26.73
C LYS A 136 8.32 11.21 25.60
N ILE A 137 7.05 11.47 25.85
CA ILE A 137 6.18 12.08 24.84
C ILE A 137 6.35 13.60 24.87
N LYS A 138 6.79 14.18 23.78
CA LYS A 138 6.91 15.64 23.58
C LYS A 138 5.95 16.17 22.55
N LYS A 139 5.48 15.31 21.64
CA LYS A 139 4.49 15.61 20.63
C LYS A 139 3.35 14.60 20.67
N LYS A 140 2.14 15.07 20.45
CA LYS A 140 0.94 14.26 20.53
C LYS A 140 0.83 13.29 19.37
N TYR A 141 1.31 13.69 18.18
CA TYR A 141 1.27 12.85 16.98
C TYR A 141 2.38 13.20 15.98
N ILE A 142 2.55 12.31 15.00
CA ILE A 142 3.38 12.51 13.82
C ILE A 142 2.63 12.09 12.57
N THR A 143 2.79 12.83 11.45
CA THR A 143 2.20 12.48 10.16
C THR A 143 3.08 12.94 9.00
N PHE A 144 3.20 12.10 7.95
CA PHE A 144 4.06 12.34 6.79
C PHE A 144 3.22 12.56 5.53
N ASN A 145 3.28 13.76 4.94
CA ASN A 145 2.47 14.17 3.78
C ASN A 145 3.33 14.78 2.66
N ARG A 146 4.40 14.09 2.24
CA ARG A 146 5.34 14.61 1.23
C ARG A 146 4.69 14.81 -0.14
N ILE A 147 3.91 13.83 -0.61
CA ILE A 147 3.28 13.85 -1.93
C ILE A 147 1.80 14.13 -1.74
N THR A 148 1.27 15.11 -2.46
CA THR A 148 -0.07 15.68 -2.23
C THR A 148 -0.96 15.73 -3.47
N GLY A 149 -0.55 15.13 -4.59
CA GLY A 149 -1.35 15.06 -5.82
C GLY A 149 -1.99 13.70 -6.09
N ASN A 150 -2.85 13.62 -7.07
CA ASN A 150 -3.59 12.44 -7.51
C ASN A 150 -4.35 11.76 -6.34
N SER A 151 -4.21 10.45 -6.18
CA SER A 151 -4.84 9.70 -5.09
C SER A 151 -4.53 10.25 -3.69
N ARG A 152 -3.49 11.06 -3.54
CA ARG A 152 -3.02 11.66 -2.29
C ARG A 152 -3.46 13.10 -2.08
N ALA A 153 -4.27 13.68 -2.99
CA ALA A 153 -4.75 15.07 -2.91
C ALA A 153 -5.51 15.37 -1.59
N TYR A 154 -6.18 14.37 -1.01
CA TYR A 154 -6.88 14.47 0.27
C TYR A 154 -6.00 14.94 1.44
N ARG A 155 -4.68 14.76 1.35
CA ARG A 155 -3.71 15.21 2.38
C ARG A 155 -3.75 16.72 2.57
N SER A 156 -4.06 17.47 1.51
CA SER A 156 -4.29 18.92 1.59
C SER A 156 -5.51 19.26 2.46
N LEU A 157 -6.61 18.52 2.29
CA LEU A 157 -7.80 18.68 3.14
C LEU A 157 -7.51 18.29 4.59
N PHE A 158 -6.77 17.20 4.78
CA PHE A 158 -6.40 16.74 6.12
C PHE A 158 -5.54 17.76 6.87
N VAL A 159 -4.53 18.34 6.21
CA VAL A 159 -3.67 19.37 6.84
C VAL A 159 -4.45 20.65 7.12
N ALA A 160 -5.36 21.07 6.22
CA ALA A 160 -6.25 22.19 6.48
C ALA A 160 -7.17 21.95 7.69
N GLU A 161 -7.71 20.73 7.84
CA GLU A 161 -8.53 20.41 9.03
C GLU A 161 -7.70 20.36 10.32
N LEU A 162 -6.42 19.95 10.26
CA LEU A 162 -5.51 20.05 11.41
C LEU A 162 -5.30 21.50 11.83
N ASP A 163 -5.02 22.40 10.89
CA ASP A 163 -4.81 23.82 11.18
C ASP A 163 -6.07 24.50 11.70
N LYS A 164 -7.21 24.29 11.06
CA LYS A 164 -8.52 24.76 11.49
C LYS A 164 -8.86 24.44 12.95
N ASN A 165 -8.37 23.30 13.43
CA ASN A 165 -8.56 22.86 14.82
C ASN A 165 -7.38 23.21 15.73
N ASN A 166 -6.40 24.02 15.30
CA ASN A 166 -5.19 24.41 16.03
C ASN A 166 -4.36 23.19 16.50
N LEU A 167 -4.23 22.16 15.65
CA LEU A 167 -3.56 20.91 16.00
C LEU A 167 -2.13 20.82 15.47
N ILE A 168 -1.73 21.62 14.47
CA ILE A 168 -0.40 21.54 13.84
C ILE A 168 0.73 21.63 14.86
N GLU A 169 0.64 22.55 15.81
CA GLU A 169 1.68 22.77 16.83
C GLU A 169 1.88 21.59 17.78
N HIS A 170 0.83 20.77 17.98
CA HIS A 170 0.87 19.62 18.85
C HIS A 170 1.55 18.41 18.24
N GLY A 171 1.74 18.38 16.92
CA GLY A 171 2.32 17.28 16.20
C GLY A 171 3.63 17.59 15.49
N HIS A 172 4.26 16.54 14.98
CA HIS A 172 5.22 16.62 13.90
C HIS A 172 4.47 16.41 12.58
N VAL A 173 4.23 17.49 11.83
CA VAL A 173 3.48 17.48 10.58
C VAL A 173 4.43 17.78 9.42
N SER A 174 4.52 16.85 8.46
CA SER A 174 5.23 17.08 7.21
C SER A 174 4.23 17.47 6.14
N TYR A 175 4.40 18.64 5.53
CA TYR A 175 3.66 19.10 4.37
C TYR A 175 4.40 20.25 3.69
N SER A 176 4.34 20.33 2.37
CA SER A 176 4.94 21.43 1.61
C SER A 176 3.88 22.07 0.71
N ASP A 177 4.02 23.35 0.47
CA ASP A 177 3.25 24.08 -0.52
C ASP A 177 3.49 23.58 -1.94
N THR A 178 4.65 22.97 -2.18
CA THR A 178 5.05 22.40 -3.47
C THR A 178 5.44 20.96 -3.33
N CYS A 179 4.72 20.09 -4.06
CA CYS A 179 5.01 18.69 -4.20
C CYS A 179 5.97 18.45 -5.38
N PRO A 180 7.05 17.66 -5.23
CA PRO A 180 8.01 17.43 -6.31
C PRO A 180 7.40 16.83 -7.59
N GLU A 181 6.32 16.03 -7.44
CA GLU A 181 5.70 15.30 -8.54
C GLU A 181 4.51 16.05 -9.17
N HIS A 182 3.85 16.94 -8.42
CA HIS A 182 2.57 17.52 -8.81
C HIS A 182 2.51 19.06 -8.70
N GLY A 183 3.63 19.69 -8.34
CA GLY A 183 3.70 21.14 -8.20
C GLY A 183 3.00 21.69 -6.96
N HIS A 184 2.48 22.90 -7.03
CA HIS A 184 1.86 23.60 -5.91
C HIS A 184 0.53 22.94 -5.48
N TYR A 185 0.18 22.98 -4.17
CA TYR A 185 -1.02 22.32 -3.64
C TYR A 185 -2.33 22.84 -4.26
N SER A 186 -2.34 24.03 -4.86
CA SER A 186 -3.51 24.51 -5.61
C SER A 186 -3.92 23.58 -6.74
N THR A 187 -2.95 22.86 -7.36
CA THR A 187 -3.23 21.80 -8.34
C THR A 187 -4.01 20.66 -7.69
N SER A 188 -3.62 20.21 -6.50
CA SER A 188 -4.33 19.18 -5.74
C SER A 188 -5.75 19.63 -5.37
N ILE A 189 -5.93 20.88 -4.96
CA ILE A 189 -7.23 21.48 -4.66
C ILE A 189 -8.14 21.47 -5.90
N HIS A 190 -7.61 21.88 -7.05
CA HIS A 190 -8.34 21.87 -8.32
C HIS A 190 -8.73 20.44 -8.73
N GLU A 191 -7.80 19.52 -8.61
CA GLU A 191 -8.04 18.09 -8.86
C GLU A 191 -9.17 17.51 -8.00
N ILE A 192 -9.25 17.87 -6.71
CA ILE A 192 -10.32 17.43 -5.82
C ILE A 192 -11.68 17.91 -6.33
N ILE A 193 -11.77 19.19 -6.72
CA ILE A 193 -13.01 19.79 -7.23
C ILE A 193 -13.46 19.09 -8.53
N GLU A 194 -12.52 18.77 -9.41
CA GLU A 194 -12.84 18.18 -10.71
C GLU A 194 -13.19 16.69 -10.67
N LYS A 195 -12.49 15.93 -9.81
CA LYS A 195 -12.50 14.47 -9.89
C LYS A 195 -13.27 13.78 -8.75
N HIS A 196 -13.45 14.49 -7.63
CA HIS A 196 -14.04 13.88 -6.44
C HIS A 196 -15.33 14.57 -6.04
N ASN A 197 -16.31 13.80 -5.57
CA ASN A 197 -17.61 14.31 -5.13
C ASN A 197 -17.48 14.94 -3.73
N VAL A 198 -16.78 16.08 -3.65
CA VAL A 198 -16.60 16.88 -2.44
C VAL A 198 -17.15 18.27 -2.68
N SER A 199 -17.81 18.87 -1.70
CA SER A 199 -18.35 20.23 -1.82
C SER A 199 -17.24 21.23 -2.19
N THR A 200 -17.44 21.93 -3.31
CA THR A 200 -16.53 22.98 -3.77
C THR A 200 -16.31 24.06 -2.71
N GLU A 201 -17.37 24.46 -1.99
CA GLU A 201 -17.29 25.43 -0.91
C GLU A 201 -16.35 24.95 0.21
N TYR A 202 -16.49 23.68 0.62
CA TYR A 202 -15.60 23.08 1.63
C TYR A 202 -14.15 23.06 1.15
N VAL A 203 -13.90 22.65 -0.09
CA VAL A 203 -12.54 22.56 -0.65
C VAL A 203 -11.89 23.95 -0.75
N LEU A 204 -12.65 24.97 -1.15
CA LEU A 204 -12.16 26.35 -1.21
C LEU A 204 -11.91 26.94 0.20
N ALA A 205 -12.74 26.58 1.19
CA ALA A 205 -12.47 26.94 2.58
C ALA A 205 -11.16 26.33 3.08
N CYS A 206 -10.90 25.04 2.78
CA CYS A 206 -9.62 24.40 3.06
C CYS A 206 -8.45 25.09 2.37
N LYS A 207 -8.63 25.51 1.11
CA LYS A 207 -7.60 26.28 0.40
C LYS A 207 -7.27 27.60 1.11
N THR A 208 -8.29 28.34 1.55
CA THR A 208 -8.08 29.60 2.28
C THR A 208 -7.27 29.37 3.57
N ILE A 209 -7.50 28.27 4.26
CA ILE A 209 -6.72 27.89 5.45
C ILE A 209 -5.27 27.59 5.05
N LEU A 210 -5.06 26.76 4.01
CA LEU A 210 -3.71 26.46 3.52
C LEU A 210 -2.95 27.71 3.10
N ASP A 211 -3.62 28.69 2.46
CA ASP A 211 -3.02 29.96 2.04
C ASP A 211 -2.50 30.80 3.24
N SER A 212 -2.97 30.52 4.46
CA SER A 212 -2.52 31.19 5.70
C SER A 212 -1.36 30.51 6.42
N ILE A 213 -1.05 29.27 6.06
CA ILE A 213 0.03 28.48 6.70
C ILE A 213 1.39 28.92 6.17
N THR A 214 2.36 29.06 7.07
CA THR A 214 3.77 29.29 6.67
C THR A 214 4.42 27.95 6.30
N PHE A 215 4.76 27.77 5.04
CA PHE A 215 5.41 26.57 4.52
C PHE A 215 6.93 26.72 4.36
N PRO A 216 7.69 25.59 4.28
CA PRO A 216 7.23 24.20 4.44
C PRO A 216 7.12 23.77 5.91
N LEU A 217 6.13 22.93 6.20
CA LEU A 217 6.12 22.17 7.44
C LEU A 217 7.07 20.97 7.28
N ARG A 218 8.14 20.93 8.05
CA ARG A 218 9.17 19.88 7.92
C ARG A 218 9.35 19.12 9.22
N ILE A 219 9.49 17.81 9.13
CA ILE A 219 9.78 16.94 10.27
C ILE A 219 11.30 16.70 10.36
N ASP A 220 11.93 16.34 9.23
CA ASP A 220 13.36 16.12 9.15
C ASP A 220 14.01 17.26 8.32
N PHE A 221 15.13 17.80 8.83
CA PHE A 221 15.93 18.81 8.16
C PHE A 221 17.10 18.21 7.39
N LYS A 222 17.24 16.89 7.39
CA LYS A 222 18.30 16.23 6.65
C LYS A 222 17.94 16.18 5.19
N ASP A 223 18.90 16.54 4.35
CA ASP A 223 18.77 16.46 2.91
C ASP A 223 18.49 15.01 2.49
N THR A 224 17.22 14.69 2.26
CA THR A 224 16.77 13.35 1.88
C THR A 224 17.26 12.93 0.50
N ALA A 225 17.87 13.84 -0.28
CA ALA A 225 18.50 13.53 -1.55
C ALA A 225 19.70 12.56 -1.42
N LEU A 226 20.28 12.45 -0.21
CA LEU A 226 21.39 11.54 0.06
C LEU A 226 20.96 10.15 0.57
N ILE A 227 19.67 9.95 0.87
CA ILE A 227 19.15 8.64 1.30
C ILE A 227 18.39 8.03 0.12
N PRO A 228 18.99 7.06 -0.60
CA PRO A 228 18.25 6.34 -1.63
C PRO A 228 16.96 5.76 -1.04
N ASN A 229 15.81 6.06 -1.64
CA ASN A 229 14.49 5.53 -1.24
C ASN A 229 13.99 6.00 0.14
N GLY A 230 14.09 7.28 0.44
CA GLY A 230 13.65 7.86 1.73
C GLY A 230 12.21 7.58 2.17
N SER A 231 11.31 7.17 1.25
CA SER A 231 9.96 6.70 1.58
C SER A 231 9.93 5.32 2.23
N GLN A 232 10.99 4.54 2.05
CA GLN A 232 11.10 3.13 2.43
C GLN A 232 11.94 2.92 3.68
N THR A 233 12.56 3.96 4.19
CA THR A 233 13.36 3.94 5.42
C THR A 233 12.57 4.51 6.60
N LEU A 234 12.98 4.11 7.81
CA LEU A 234 12.51 4.75 9.03
C LEU A 234 13.24 6.10 9.20
N ASN A 235 12.77 7.11 8.49
CA ASN A 235 13.25 8.49 8.65
C ASN A 235 12.61 9.13 9.88
N ALA A 236 13.20 10.19 10.37
CA ALA A 236 12.68 10.94 11.52
C ALA A 236 12.42 10.05 12.76
N ILE A 237 13.35 9.13 13.06
CA ILE A 237 13.23 8.23 14.20
C ILE A 237 13.14 8.98 15.53
N PRO A 238 13.96 10.02 15.80
CA PRO A 238 13.82 10.80 17.03
C PRO A 238 12.40 11.37 17.18
N GLU A 239 11.86 11.95 16.13
CA GLU A 239 10.53 12.55 16.09
C GLU A 239 9.42 11.50 16.25
N MET A 240 9.61 10.31 15.68
CA MET A 240 8.70 9.17 15.89
C MET A 240 8.75 8.70 17.34
N MET A 241 9.95 8.60 17.95
CA MET A 241 10.11 8.10 19.32
C MET A 241 9.58 9.06 20.38
N GLU A 242 9.54 10.36 20.11
CA GLU A 242 8.98 11.37 21.01
C GLU A 242 7.51 11.73 20.74
N SER A 243 6.90 11.12 19.72
CA SER A 243 5.48 11.29 19.38
C SER A 243 4.64 10.12 19.91
N PHE A 244 3.45 10.42 20.46
CA PHE A 244 2.54 9.38 20.92
C PHE A 244 1.91 8.61 19.76
N LEU A 245 1.18 9.29 18.87
CA LEU A 245 0.41 8.69 17.78
C LEU A 245 1.10 8.86 16.42
N HIS A 246 1.05 7.85 15.57
CA HIS A 246 1.37 7.96 14.16
C HIS A 246 0.09 8.03 13.33
N VAL A 247 -0.17 9.14 12.65
CA VAL A 247 -1.27 9.24 11.71
C VAL A 247 -0.74 8.84 10.33
N VAL A 248 -1.12 7.65 9.90
CA VAL A 248 -0.70 7.08 8.62
C VAL A 248 -1.62 7.60 7.53
N THR A 249 -1.10 8.41 6.62
CA THR A 249 -1.82 8.86 5.42
C THR A 249 -1.43 7.98 4.24
N GLU A 250 -2.32 7.06 3.84
CA GLU A 250 -2.07 6.07 2.81
C GLU A 250 -2.02 6.66 1.39
N THR A 251 -1.61 5.84 0.43
CA THR A 251 -1.53 6.23 -0.98
C THR A 251 -2.92 6.37 -1.60
N CYS A 252 -3.83 5.46 -1.30
CA CYS A 252 -5.20 5.47 -1.79
C CYS A 252 -6.16 5.96 -0.71
N PHE A 253 -7.16 6.74 -1.11
CA PHE A 253 -8.12 7.33 -0.18
C PHE A 253 -9.54 7.43 -0.75
N TRP A 254 -9.68 7.82 -2.02
CA TRP A 254 -10.95 8.15 -2.65
C TRP A 254 -11.72 6.93 -3.12
N GLU A 255 -11.00 5.89 -3.50
CA GLU A 255 -11.52 4.71 -4.15
C GLU A 255 -12.09 3.70 -3.14
N THR A 256 -12.94 2.81 -3.63
CA THR A 256 -13.31 1.60 -2.88
C THR A 256 -12.35 0.48 -3.26
N LYS A 257 -11.35 0.24 -2.42
CA LYS A 257 -10.39 -0.86 -2.56
C LYS A 257 -9.72 -1.17 -1.23
N ASP A 258 -9.31 -2.41 -1.06
CA ASP A 258 -8.40 -2.82 0.01
C ASP A 258 -6.98 -2.76 -0.53
N HIS A 259 -6.21 -1.78 -0.08
CA HIS A 259 -4.82 -1.57 -0.48
C HIS A 259 -4.06 -0.88 0.64
N LEU A 260 -2.98 -1.51 1.09
CA LEU A 260 -2.07 -0.98 2.11
C LEU A 260 -0.67 -0.92 1.53
N THR A 261 0.08 0.09 1.95
CA THR A 261 1.46 0.30 1.48
C THR A 261 2.47 0.14 2.63
N GLU A 262 3.73 0.43 2.34
CA GLU A 262 4.81 0.43 3.33
C GLU A 262 4.54 1.36 4.53
N LYS A 263 3.65 2.34 4.38
CA LYS A 263 3.43 3.40 5.37
C LYS A 263 2.88 2.88 6.70
N ILE A 264 1.95 1.91 6.63
CA ILE A 264 1.37 1.32 7.85
C ILE A 264 2.40 0.50 8.64
N PHE A 265 3.43 -0.02 7.99
CA PHE A 265 4.46 -0.80 8.68
C PHE A 265 5.45 0.06 9.45
N LYS A 266 5.58 1.36 9.15
CA LYS A 266 6.42 2.28 9.92
C LYS A 266 6.05 2.31 11.41
N PRO A 267 4.80 2.64 11.80
CA PRO A 267 4.42 2.59 13.20
C PRO A 267 4.47 1.19 13.82
N ILE A 268 4.17 0.14 13.04
CA ILE A 268 4.26 -1.25 13.52
C ILE A 268 5.71 -1.58 13.93
N VAL A 269 6.66 -1.30 13.05
CA VAL A 269 8.10 -1.54 13.29
C VAL A 269 8.61 -0.64 14.41
N ALA A 270 8.16 0.61 14.46
CA ALA A 270 8.49 1.55 15.53
C ALA A 270 7.80 1.23 16.87
N ARG A 271 6.91 0.26 16.92
CA ARG A 271 6.05 -0.01 18.10
C ARG A 271 5.34 1.25 18.58
N GLN A 272 4.65 1.93 17.67
CA GLN A 272 3.94 3.18 17.90
C GLN A 272 2.44 2.98 17.64
N PRO A 273 1.54 3.51 18.46
CA PRO A 273 0.11 3.52 18.15
C PRO A 273 -0.15 4.26 16.85
N PHE A 274 -1.18 3.84 16.12
CA PHE A 274 -1.48 4.48 14.84
C PHE A 274 -2.98 4.66 14.60
N VAL A 275 -3.31 5.66 13.81
CA VAL A 275 -4.59 5.84 13.11
C VAL A 275 -4.30 5.78 11.61
N LEU A 276 -5.13 5.04 10.88
CA LEU A 276 -4.94 4.80 9.45
C LEU A 276 -5.95 5.63 8.64
N LEU A 277 -5.48 6.64 7.94
CA LEU A 277 -6.28 7.45 7.02
C LEU A 277 -6.01 6.99 5.59
N GLY A 278 -6.89 6.15 5.07
CA GLY A 278 -6.83 5.54 3.74
C GLY A 278 -8.23 5.32 3.18
N CYS A 279 -8.38 4.39 2.24
CA CYS A 279 -9.69 3.96 1.76
C CYS A 279 -10.52 3.39 2.91
N ALA A 280 -11.83 3.50 2.81
CA ALA A 280 -12.73 2.88 3.79
C ALA A 280 -12.50 1.37 3.87
N ASN A 281 -12.53 0.81 5.09
CA ASN A 281 -12.25 -0.59 5.45
C ASN A 281 -10.76 -1.01 5.34
N ASN A 282 -9.81 -0.11 5.14
CA ASN A 282 -8.40 -0.48 5.12
C ASN A 282 -7.88 -0.93 6.48
N LEU A 283 -8.44 -0.43 7.58
CA LEU A 283 -8.12 -0.91 8.92
C LEU A 283 -8.66 -2.34 9.13
N LYS A 284 -9.87 -2.63 8.63
CA LYS A 284 -10.42 -3.99 8.61
C LYS A 284 -9.53 -4.93 7.77
N TYR A 285 -9.03 -4.45 6.64
CA TYR A 285 -8.11 -5.22 5.79
C TYR A 285 -6.81 -5.56 6.54
N LEU A 286 -6.23 -4.62 7.29
CA LEU A 286 -5.07 -4.86 8.15
C LEU A 286 -5.37 -5.92 9.24
N LYS A 287 -6.55 -5.85 9.87
CA LYS A 287 -7.00 -6.85 10.86
C LYS A 287 -7.09 -8.26 10.27
N ASN A 288 -7.49 -8.39 9.00
CA ASN A 288 -7.58 -9.69 8.31
C ASN A 288 -6.21 -10.37 8.16
N TYR A 289 -5.11 -9.60 8.14
CA TYR A 289 -3.75 -10.15 8.16
C TYR A 289 -3.25 -10.52 9.56
N GLY A 290 -4.07 -10.32 10.59
CA GLY A 290 -3.80 -10.69 11.96
C GLY A 290 -3.22 -9.57 12.81
N PHE A 291 -3.04 -8.37 12.28
CA PHE A 291 -2.61 -7.22 13.07
C PHE A 291 -3.73 -6.72 13.98
N LYS A 292 -3.35 -6.28 15.17
CA LYS A 292 -4.25 -5.66 16.15
C LYS A 292 -4.28 -4.15 15.95
N THR A 293 -5.40 -3.54 16.30
CA THR A 293 -5.61 -2.09 16.24
C THR A 293 -5.91 -1.54 17.62
N PHE A 294 -6.41 -0.31 17.73
CA PHE A 294 -6.49 0.43 18.98
C PHE A 294 -7.93 0.75 19.39
N ASP A 295 -8.91 -0.08 19.00
CA ASP A 295 -10.34 0.08 19.28
C ASP A 295 -10.70 0.11 20.78
N SER A 296 -9.81 -0.33 21.66
CA SER A 296 -9.95 -0.20 23.10
C SER A 296 -9.59 1.20 23.63
N TRP A 297 -9.01 2.08 22.83
CA TRP A 297 -8.56 3.42 23.24
C TRP A 297 -9.25 4.55 22.51
N TRP A 298 -9.69 4.32 21.26
CA TRP A 298 -10.48 5.29 20.48
C TRP A 298 -11.45 4.58 19.54
N ASP A 299 -12.48 5.33 19.13
CA ASP A 299 -13.45 4.83 18.17
C ASP A 299 -12.84 4.67 16.77
N GLU A 300 -12.77 3.44 16.29
CA GLU A 300 -12.30 3.09 14.94
C GLU A 300 -13.42 3.02 13.90
N SER A 301 -14.63 3.49 14.22
CA SER A 301 -15.74 3.52 13.26
C SER A 301 -15.47 4.40 12.04
N TYR A 302 -14.50 5.31 12.13
CA TYR A 302 -14.05 6.13 11.01
C TYR A 302 -13.64 5.30 9.79
N ASP A 303 -13.11 4.08 10.00
CA ASP A 303 -12.70 3.17 8.91
C ASP A 303 -13.86 2.74 8.01
N LYS A 304 -15.09 2.79 8.51
CA LYS A 304 -16.31 2.41 7.77
C LYS A 304 -16.96 3.59 7.04
N ILE A 305 -16.57 4.82 7.33
CA ILE A 305 -17.16 6.03 6.77
C ILE A 305 -16.78 6.11 5.29
N GLN A 306 -17.81 6.12 4.42
CA GLN A 306 -17.62 6.20 2.97
C GLN A 306 -17.36 7.63 2.50
N ASP A 307 -17.99 8.61 3.13
CA ASP A 307 -17.76 10.02 2.82
C ASP A 307 -16.32 10.41 3.17
N PRO A 308 -15.54 10.94 2.22
CA PRO A 308 -14.14 11.25 2.44
C PRO A 308 -13.93 12.40 3.45
N VAL A 309 -14.82 13.40 3.48
CA VAL A 309 -14.71 14.53 4.37
C VAL A 309 -15.03 14.12 5.80
N GLU A 310 -16.15 13.40 6.00
CA GLU A 310 -16.52 12.88 7.31
C GLU A 310 -15.44 11.94 7.87
N ARG A 311 -14.80 11.11 7.02
CA ARG A 311 -13.70 10.22 7.43
C ARG A 311 -12.49 11.02 7.89
N ILE A 312 -12.09 12.09 7.17
CA ILE A 312 -11.02 13.00 7.61
C ILE A 312 -11.38 13.64 8.96
N GLN A 313 -12.59 14.18 9.08
CA GLN A 313 -13.04 14.85 10.31
C GLN A 313 -13.10 13.90 11.50
N ALA A 314 -13.52 12.66 11.29
CA ALA A 314 -13.52 11.64 12.34
C ALA A 314 -12.10 11.32 12.84
N VAL A 315 -11.12 11.22 11.93
CA VAL A 315 -9.71 11.05 12.30
C VAL A 315 -9.17 12.29 13.01
N VAL A 316 -9.48 13.49 12.53
CA VAL A 316 -9.08 14.75 13.20
C VAL A 316 -9.66 14.86 14.60
N LYS A 317 -10.90 14.36 14.82
CA LYS A 317 -11.49 14.28 16.15
C LYS A 317 -10.66 13.42 17.10
N ILE A 318 -10.22 12.24 16.66
CA ILE A 318 -9.34 11.36 17.48
C ILE A 318 -8.05 12.12 17.83
N ILE A 319 -7.43 12.78 16.86
CA ILE A 319 -6.22 13.57 17.11
C ILE A 319 -6.48 14.68 18.13
N LYS A 320 -7.61 15.37 18.03
CA LYS A 320 -8.02 16.42 18.97
C LYS A 320 -8.18 15.89 20.39
N ASP A 321 -8.85 14.74 20.54
CA ASP A 321 -9.06 14.10 21.84
C ASP A 321 -7.68 13.72 22.45
N ILE A 322 -6.74 13.17 21.65
CA ILE A 322 -5.37 12.86 22.09
C ILE A 322 -4.60 14.14 22.44
N CYS A 323 -4.73 15.22 21.68
CA CYS A 323 -4.06 16.49 21.96
C CYS A 323 -4.52 17.11 23.30
N ALA A 324 -5.74 16.84 23.72
CA ALA A 324 -6.26 17.31 25.00
C ALA A 324 -5.70 16.54 26.21
N MET A 325 -5.12 15.36 26.02
CA MET A 325 -4.55 14.55 27.11
C MET A 325 -3.20 15.11 27.57
N PRO A 326 -2.90 15.16 28.89
CA PRO A 326 -1.58 15.47 29.41
C PRO A 326 -0.50 14.44 28.98
N GLU A 327 0.77 14.85 28.95
CA GLU A 327 1.88 13.97 28.52
C GLU A 327 2.02 12.71 29.41
N ASP A 328 1.86 12.85 30.72
CA ASP A 328 1.92 11.74 31.68
C ASP A 328 0.81 10.73 31.48
N GLU A 329 -0.40 11.17 31.14
CA GLU A 329 -1.54 10.32 30.77
C GLU A 329 -1.27 9.58 29.46
N LEU A 330 -0.71 10.26 28.46
CA LEU A 330 -0.30 9.62 27.19
C LEU A 330 0.81 8.58 27.39
N GLU A 331 1.79 8.87 28.25
CA GLU A 331 2.84 7.90 28.61
C GLU A 331 2.24 6.68 29.34
N ALA A 332 1.26 6.90 30.23
CA ALA A 332 0.55 5.81 30.90
C ALA A 332 -0.27 4.97 29.91
N THR A 333 -0.97 5.64 29.00
CA THR A 333 -1.73 4.99 27.91
C THR A 333 -0.81 4.17 27.01
N LEU A 334 0.34 4.71 26.60
CA LEU A 334 1.33 4.00 25.79
C LEU A 334 1.85 2.73 26.49
N ARG A 335 2.07 2.80 27.81
CA ARG A 335 2.42 1.61 28.60
C ARG A 335 1.29 0.57 28.57
N GLY A 336 0.02 1.00 28.65
CA GLY A 336 -1.14 0.12 28.53
C GLY A 336 -1.28 -0.56 27.16
N MET A 337 -0.79 0.10 26.10
CA MET A 337 -0.83 -0.42 24.73
C MET A 337 0.28 -1.44 24.42
N GLN A 338 1.26 -1.63 25.29
CA GLN A 338 2.45 -2.46 25.01
C GLN A 338 2.13 -3.84 24.47
N TYR A 339 1.04 -4.46 24.95
CA TYR A 339 0.65 -5.77 24.46
C TYR A 339 0.35 -5.74 22.94
N VAL A 340 -0.43 -4.74 22.48
CA VAL A 340 -0.77 -4.59 21.06
C VAL A 340 0.48 -4.25 20.24
N LEU A 341 1.30 -3.31 20.73
CA LEU A 341 2.50 -2.86 20.04
C LEU A 341 3.52 -3.99 19.86
N ASN A 342 3.79 -4.74 20.92
CA ASN A 342 4.71 -5.87 20.87
C ASN A 342 4.14 -7.04 20.05
N TYR A 343 2.83 -7.29 20.14
CA TYR A 343 2.17 -8.30 19.32
C TYR A 343 2.35 -8.01 17.83
N ASN A 344 2.04 -6.78 17.38
CA ASN A 344 2.16 -6.38 15.99
C ASN A 344 3.62 -6.43 15.48
N TYR A 345 4.55 -5.96 16.30
CA TYR A 345 5.97 -6.03 16.01
C TYR A 345 6.44 -7.49 15.84
N ASN A 346 6.09 -8.35 16.80
CA ASN A 346 6.48 -9.76 16.75
C ASN A 346 5.82 -10.49 15.57
N LEU A 347 4.55 -10.21 15.27
CA LEU A 347 3.87 -10.76 14.11
C LEU A 347 4.60 -10.37 12.82
N PHE A 348 4.89 -9.06 12.65
CA PHE A 348 5.55 -8.55 11.44
C PHE A 348 6.91 -9.22 11.17
N TYR A 349 7.67 -9.51 12.24
CA TYR A 349 8.98 -10.16 12.14
C TYR A 349 8.93 -11.69 12.26
N SER A 350 7.77 -12.31 12.48
CA SER A 350 7.69 -13.76 12.64
C SER A 350 7.90 -14.49 11.31
N LYS A 351 8.67 -15.56 11.37
CA LYS A 351 8.90 -16.44 10.20
C LYS A 351 7.61 -17.11 9.75
N GLU A 352 6.76 -17.47 10.70
CA GLU A 352 5.47 -18.14 10.49
C GLU A 352 4.54 -17.23 9.67
N PHE A 353 4.49 -15.94 10.00
CA PHE A 353 3.70 -14.97 9.25
C PHE A 353 4.19 -14.86 7.80
N VAL A 354 5.50 -14.68 7.61
CA VAL A 354 6.10 -14.57 6.27
C VAL A 354 5.86 -15.85 5.46
N GLN A 355 6.05 -17.02 6.08
CA GLN A 355 5.82 -18.29 5.41
C GLN A 355 4.36 -18.47 5.02
N ARG A 356 3.42 -18.06 5.88
CA ARG A 356 1.98 -18.07 5.57
C ARG A 356 1.68 -17.23 4.34
N GLU A 357 2.18 -15.99 4.30
CA GLU A 357 1.93 -15.09 3.17
C GLU A 357 2.57 -15.61 1.87
N TRP A 358 3.78 -16.19 1.94
CA TRP A 358 4.38 -16.88 0.80
C TRP A 358 3.54 -18.06 0.30
N ASN A 359 2.98 -18.84 1.20
CA ASN A 359 2.12 -19.95 0.83
C ASN A 359 0.82 -19.44 0.17
N ASN A 360 0.24 -18.37 0.70
CA ASN A 360 -0.94 -17.72 0.11
C ASN A 360 -0.63 -17.21 -1.32
N LEU A 361 0.52 -16.55 -1.51
CA LEU A 361 0.94 -16.10 -2.83
C LEU A 361 1.12 -17.26 -3.81
N LYS A 362 1.80 -18.33 -3.41
CA LYS A 362 2.00 -19.53 -4.25
C LYS A 362 0.67 -20.17 -4.63
N GLN A 363 -0.25 -20.26 -3.68
CA GLN A 363 -1.60 -20.79 -3.94
C GLN A 363 -2.37 -19.94 -4.94
N SER A 364 -2.37 -18.60 -4.75
CA SER A 364 -2.99 -17.65 -5.68
C SER A 364 -2.40 -17.73 -7.09
N LEU A 365 -1.07 -17.80 -7.19
CA LEU A 365 -0.38 -17.95 -8.49
C LEU A 365 -0.74 -19.28 -9.18
N THR A 366 -0.73 -20.37 -8.42
CA THR A 366 -1.12 -21.69 -8.93
C THR A 366 -2.55 -21.65 -9.47
N GLN A 367 -3.48 -21.11 -8.71
CA GLN A 367 -4.88 -20.99 -9.10
C GLN A 367 -5.05 -20.12 -10.35
N ALA A 368 -4.37 -18.97 -10.41
CA ALA A 368 -4.42 -18.08 -11.56
C ALA A 368 -3.88 -18.74 -12.84
N VAL A 369 -2.78 -19.51 -12.74
CA VAL A 369 -2.21 -20.26 -13.89
C VAL A 369 -3.15 -21.39 -14.33
N VAL A 370 -3.80 -22.09 -13.42
CA VAL A 370 -4.79 -23.14 -13.77
C VAL A 370 -6.00 -22.53 -14.47
N GLN A 371 -6.51 -21.41 -14.01
CA GLN A 371 -7.64 -20.70 -14.62
C GLN A 371 -7.28 -20.03 -15.98
N HIS A 372 -6.01 -19.69 -16.15
CA HIS A 372 -5.47 -19.07 -17.35
C HIS A 372 -4.30 -19.88 -17.92
N PRO A 373 -4.53 -21.12 -18.40
CA PRO A 373 -3.47 -22.03 -18.79
C PRO A 373 -2.71 -21.56 -20.02
N PRO A 374 -1.54 -22.16 -20.30
CA PRO A 374 -0.85 -22.02 -21.58
C PRO A 374 -1.78 -22.28 -22.75
N ARG A 375 -1.60 -21.55 -23.86
CA ARG A 375 -2.45 -21.66 -25.04
C ARG A 375 -1.62 -21.79 -26.30
N SER A 376 -2.12 -22.61 -27.25
CA SER A 376 -1.57 -22.69 -28.60
C SER A 376 -1.82 -21.36 -29.38
N PRO A 377 -1.14 -21.16 -30.50
CA PRO A 377 -1.39 -20.02 -31.39
C PRO A 377 -2.84 -19.90 -31.92
N GLY A 378 -3.67 -20.86 -31.68
CA GLY A 378 -5.12 -20.83 -31.97
C GLY A 378 -5.98 -20.65 -30.71
N GLY A 379 -5.36 -20.34 -29.57
CA GLY A 379 -6.05 -20.07 -28.28
C GLY A 379 -6.53 -21.32 -27.55
N THR A 380 -6.20 -22.54 -28.01
CA THR A 380 -6.57 -23.79 -27.35
C THR A 380 -5.66 -24.02 -26.12
N PRO A 381 -6.21 -24.36 -24.94
CA PRO A 381 -5.42 -24.68 -23.76
C PRO A 381 -4.47 -25.86 -23.99
N ILE A 382 -3.22 -25.73 -23.51
CA ILE A 382 -2.18 -26.78 -23.55
C ILE A 382 -1.96 -27.26 -22.11
N LEU A 383 -2.70 -28.25 -21.69
CA LEU A 383 -2.66 -28.73 -20.29
C LEU A 383 -1.38 -29.50 -19.98
N ASP A 384 -0.73 -30.13 -20.94
CA ASP A 384 0.55 -30.84 -20.77
C ASP A 384 1.72 -29.89 -20.38
N HIS A 385 1.52 -28.59 -20.50
CA HIS A 385 2.46 -27.57 -20.04
C HIS A 385 2.26 -27.19 -18.56
N LEU A 386 1.23 -27.69 -17.90
CA LEU A 386 1.04 -27.55 -16.47
C LEU A 386 1.71 -28.73 -15.74
N TYR A 387 2.56 -28.41 -14.77
CA TYR A 387 3.25 -29.43 -13.94
C TYR A 387 2.49 -29.76 -12.66
N ILE A 388 1.27 -29.20 -12.52
CA ILE A 388 0.40 -29.42 -11.37
C ILE A 388 -0.55 -30.56 -11.71
N SER A 389 -0.59 -31.58 -10.85
CA SER A 389 -1.69 -32.56 -10.89
C SER A 389 -2.97 -31.83 -10.45
N LEU A 390 -3.97 -31.81 -11.31
CA LEU A 390 -5.30 -31.27 -10.99
C LEU A 390 -5.96 -32.04 -9.80
N ASP A 391 -5.46 -33.24 -9.49
CA ASP A 391 -5.93 -34.07 -8.37
C ASP A 391 -5.60 -33.50 -6.99
N ASN A 392 -4.65 -32.53 -6.89
CA ASN A 392 -4.27 -31.86 -5.65
C ASN A 392 -4.97 -30.52 -5.44
N THR A 393 -5.88 -30.13 -6.30
CA THR A 393 -6.69 -28.92 -6.12
C THR A 393 -7.80 -29.24 -5.11
N PRO A 394 -7.96 -28.49 -4.01
CA PRO A 394 -9.05 -28.68 -3.06
C PRO A 394 -10.40 -28.72 -3.79
N ALA A 395 -11.29 -29.65 -3.40
CA ALA A 395 -12.57 -29.92 -4.08
C ALA A 395 -13.47 -28.68 -4.26
N GLU A 396 -13.30 -27.67 -3.43
CA GLU A 396 -13.98 -26.37 -3.52
C GLU A 396 -13.60 -25.52 -4.74
N TYR A 397 -12.50 -25.85 -5.44
CA TYR A 397 -11.99 -25.13 -6.62
C TYR A 397 -12.18 -25.90 -7.94
N GLN A 398 -12.73 -27.12 -7.91
CA GLN A 398 -12.93 -27.95 -9.12
C GLN A 398 -14.20 -27.58 -9.91
N THR A 399 -15.04 -26.69 -9.43
CA THR A 399 -16.38 -26.40 -10.01
C THR A 399 -16.39 -25.40 -11.17
N GLY A 400 -15.24 -25.01 -11.73
CA GLY A 400 -15.13 -23.99 -12.78
C GLY A 400 -14.69 -24.48 -14.16
N ILE A 401 -14.35 -25.77 -14.34
CA ILE A 401 -13.86 -26.30 -15.62
C ILE A 401 -14.93 -27.25 -16.17
N SER A 402 -15.91 -26.71 -16.92
CA SER A 402 -16.66 -27.53 -17.87
C SER A 402 -15.83 -27.65 -19.15
N VAL A 403 -15.48 -28.87 -19.49
CA VAL A 403 -14.84 -29.28 -20.74
C VAL A 403 -15.68 -28.88 -21.97
#